data_9fb46ed2a4c2613af9602712673bbf55
#
_entry.id   9fb46ed2a4c2613af9602712673bbf55
#
_cell.length_a   1.000
_cell.length_b   1.000
_cell.length_c   1.000
_cell.angle_alpha   90.00
_cell.angle_beta   90.00
_cell.angle_gamma   90.00
#
_symmetry.space_group_name_H-M   'P 1'
#
loop_
_entity.id
_entity.type
_entity.pdbx_description
1 polymer ?
#
loop_
_entity_poly.entity_id
_entity_poly.type
_entity_poly.pdbx_seq_one_letter_code
_entity_poly.pdbx_strand_id
1 'polypeptide(L)'
;MSSPLIAGWCHKRQDGCNLTSAERPESGLRIDVKANVGAIELTFLGTRGEIKIRSRRHRRHSSLLVHYKNTRIMIDCGADWLGQLRAVAPTAIVLTHAHPDHASGLAEGAPCPVYATKETLNLLHRYPIRDQHRLALRKCVTIGGVRFEALPVRHSIRAPAVGYRVSAGNCSFFYSPDVAELRNVLAALGGIDIYIGDGATMRRPMVRKKNGTLIGHAPITSQLGWCERAGVRRAIFTHCGSSIVRGDSRQVEKIVRLLGLEHGVDARIAYDGLTLPIDPNFRFAGAVRGYPQVANR
;
A
#
# COMPACT_ATOMS: atom_id res chain seq x y z
N MET A 1 -44.07 -29.85 44.96
CA MET A 1 -44.98 -29.15 45.90
C MET A 1 -44.87 -27.67 45.55
N SER A 2 -45.84 -27.25 44.80
CA SER A 2 -46.78 -26.14 45.02
C SER A 2 -46.20 -24.73 44.79
N SER A 3 -46.55 -24.17 43.65
CA SER A 3 -46.83 -22.72 43.46
C SER A 3 -48.07 -22.31 44.31
N PRO A 4 -48.38 -20.99 44.51
CA PRO A 4 -49.12 -20.21 43.52
C PRO A 4 -48.72 -18.71 43.46
N LEU A 5 -48.81 -18.01 42.31
CA LEU A 5 -49.88 -17.15 41.74
C LEU A 5 -50.53 -16.14 42.69
N ILE A 6 -50.59 -14.83 42.30
CA ILE A 6 -51.75 -13.91 42.22
C ILE A 6 -51.14 -12.52 41.87
N ALA A 7 -51.33 -11.95 40.72
CA ALA A 7 -52.47 -11.25 40.12
C ALA A 7 -52.70 -9.83 40.65
N GLY A 8 -52.50 -8.85 39.78
CA GLY A 8 -53.47 -7.84 39.40
C GLY A 8 -53.40 -6.47 40.05
N TRP A 9 -53.27 -5.41 39.32
CA TRP A 9 -54.32 -4.43 39.01
C TRP A 9 -53.80 -3.18 38.33
N CYS A 10 -54.48 -2.84 37.34
CA CYS A 10 -54.43 -1.67 36.47
C CYS A 10 -54.86 -0.39 37.19
N HIS A 11 -54.22 0.77 36.95
CA HIS A 11 -54.94 2.03 36.81
C HIS A 11 -54.21 3.05 35.91
N LYS A 12 -54.93 3.54 34.93
CA LYS A 12 -54.68 4.68 34.06
C LYS A 12 -54.61 5.97 34.86
N ARG A 13 -53.75 6.91 34.44
CA ARG A 13 -54.20 8.28 34.12
C ARG A 13 -53.18 8.97 33.19
N GLN A 14 -53.74 9.60 32.20
CA GLN A 14 -53.15 10.59 31.28
C GLN A 14 -52.78 11.83 32.07
N ASP A 15 -51.68 12.49 31.67
CA ASP A 15 -51.70 13.92 31.42
C ASP A 15 -50.44 14.31 30.62
N GLY A 16 -50.66 15.10 29.60
CA GLY A 16 -49.70 15.49 28.63
C GLY A 16 -48.74 16.55 29.12
N CYS A 17 -47.56 16.54 28.57
CA CYS A 17 -46.75 17.75 28.43
C CYS A 17 -45.96 17.72 27.13
N ASN A 18 -46.36 18.60 26.24
CA ASN A 18 -45.61 18.94 25.01
C ASN A 18 -44.22 19.47 25.41
N LEU A 19 -43.18 18.83 24.94
CA LEU A 19 -41.85 19.47 24.83
C LEU A 19 -41.38 19.30 23.40
N THR A 20 -41.23 20.44 22.79
CA THR A 20 -40.73 20.79 21.47
C THR A 20 -39.51 19.98 21.05
N SER A 21 -39.63 19.48 19.83
CA SER A 21 -38.53 18.89 19.03
C SER A 21 -37.35 19.85 18.90
N ALA A 22 -36.26 19.55 19.59
CA ALA A 22 -34.96 20.12 19.27
C ALA A 22 -34.35 19.34 18.10
N GLU A 23 -34.32 19.97 16.95
CA GLU A 23 -33.63 19.51 15.76
C GLU A 23 -32.14 19.31 16.08
N ARG A 24 -31.66 18.07 15.93
CA ARG A 24 -30.21 17.81 15.86
C ARG A 24 -29.73 18.22 14.49
N PRO A 25 -28.66 18.99 14.35
CA PRO A 25 -28.09 19.26 13.05
C PRO A 25 -27.43 17.97 12.52
N GLU A 26 -28.02 17.37 11.52
CA GLU A 26 -27.37 16.38 10.65
C GLU A 26 -26.30 17.09 9.82
N SER A 27 -25.07 17.25 10.36
CA SER A 27 -23.90 17.53 9.56
C SER A 27 -23.22 16.23 9.14
N GLY A 28 -23.93 15.40 8.44
CA GLY A 28 -23.37 14.33 7.66
C GLY A 28 -22.79 14.91 6.39
N LEU A 29 -21.46 15.07 6.35
CA LEU A 29 -20.71 15.33 5.12
C LEU A 29 -20.92 14.12 4.20
N ARG A 30 -21.98 14.16 3.38
CA ARG A 30 -22.14 13.23 2.26
C ARG A 30 -21.04 13.58 1.25
N ILE A 31 -19.94 12.84 1.31
CA ILE A 31 -19.01 12.79 0.18
C ILE A 31 -19.79 12.05 -0.91
N ASP A 32 -20.30 12.81 -1.88
CA ASP A 32 -20.78 12.25 -3.15
C ASP A 32 -19.59 11.60 -3.86
N VAL A 33 -19.31 10.34 -3.52
CA VAL A 33 -18.45 9.49 -4.30
C VAL A 33 -19.24 9.13 -5.56
N LYS A 34 -19.24 10.02 -6.55
CA LYS A 34 -19.49 9.60 -7.93
C LYS A 34 -18.47 8.50 -8.19
N ALA A 35 -18.92 7.26 -8.25
CA ALA A 35 -18.09 6.11 -8.61
C ALA A 35 -17.43 6.44 -9.95
N ASN A 36 -16.15 6.80 -9.90
CA ASN A 36 -15.38 7.16 -11.09
C ASN A 36 -15.09 5.84 -11.80
N VAL A 37 -15.89 5.54 -12.83
CA VAL A 37 -15.79 4.30 -13.62
C VAL A 37 -14.41 4.28 -14.27
N GLY A 38 -13.43 3.63 -13.60
CA GLY A 38 -12.06 3.50 -14.08
C GLY A 38 -10.95 3.93 -13.10
N ALA A 39 -11.28 4.42 -11.90
CA ALA A 39 -10.27 4.69 -10.86
C ALA A 39 -9.72 3.39 -10.27
N ILE A 40 -8.42 3.38 -9.96
CA ILE A 40 -7.80 2.34 -9.13
C ILE A 40 -7.95 2.78 -7.67
N GLU A 41 -8.36 1.87 -6.80
CA GLU A 41 -8.29 2.10 -5.36
C GLU A 41 -7.14 1.29 -4.77
N LEU A 42 -6.27 1.95 -4.00
CA LEU A 42 -5.15 1.34 -3.32
C LEU A 42 -5.43 1.31 -1.82
N THR A 43 -5.37 0.12 -1.20
CA THR A 43 -5.41 -0.03 0.25
C THR A 43 -4.10 -0.60 0.76
N PHE A 44 -3.40 0.15 1.62
CA PHE A 44 -2.21 -0.32 2.29
C PHE A 44 -2.62 -1.23 3.45
N LEU A 45 -2.66 -2.53 3.21
CA LEU A 45 -3.08 -3.53 4.19
C LEU A 45 -2.08 -3.67 5.34
N GLY A 46 -0.80 -3.47 5.06
CA GLY A 46 0.31 -3.43 5.99
C GLY A 46 1.44 -2.56 5.45
N THR A 47 2.19 -1.94 6.36
CA THR A 47 3.19 -0.93 5.97
C THR A 47 4.52 -1.06 6.74
N ARG A 48 4.67 -2.10 7.57
CA ARG A 48 5.88 -2.35 8.35
C ARG A 48 6.89 -3.17 7.56
N GLY A 49 8.16 -2.79 7.62
CA GLY A 49 9.28 -3.58 7.13
C GLY A 49 9.64 -4.76 8.06
N GLU A 50 10.73 -5.49 7.75
CA GLU A 50 11.24 -6.61 8.59
C GLU A 50 11.92 -6.07 9.85
N ILE A 51 11.10 -5.61 10.79
CA ILE A 51 11.52 -5.12 12.11
C ILE A 51 10.62 -5.67 13.19
N LYS A 52 11.18 -5.87 14.41
CA LYS A 52 10.41 -6.40 15.55
C LYS A 52 9.38 -5.42 16.11
N ILE A 53 9.63 -4.12 15.93
CA ILE A 53 8.81 -3.05 16.51
C ILE A 53 7.53 -2.92 15.70
N ARG A 54 6.43 -2.71 16.43
CA ARG A 54 5.10 -2.46 15.86
C ARG A 54 4.50 -1.22 16.52
N SER A 55 3.69 -0.50 15.76
CA SER A 55 2.86 0.59 16.29
C SER A 55 1.41 0.41 15.82
N ARG A 56 0.49 1.23 16.34
CA ARG A 56 -0.91 1.19 15.89
C ARG A 56 -1.05 1.43 14.39
N ARG A 57 -0.17 2.22 13.79
CA ARG A 57 -0.20 2.60 12.37
C ARG A 57 0.58 1.64 11.47
N HIS A 58 1.52 0.88 12.01
CA HIS A 58 2.43 0.00 11.27
C HIS A 58 2.54 -1.34 12.01
N ARG A 59 1.49 -2.15 11.93
CA ARG A 59 1.39 -3.43 12.66
C ARG A 59 1.84 -4.60 11.81
N ARG A 60 1.45 -4.60 10.52
CA ARG A 60 1.62 -5.72 9.61
C ARG A 60 2.72 -5.47 8.60
N HIS A 61 3.35 -6.53 8.14
CA HIS A 61 4.29 -6.50 7.03
C HIS A 61 3.66 -5.88 5.79
N SER A 62 4.48 -5.22 5.00
CA SER A 62 4.07 -4.47 3.81
C SER A 62 3.24 -5.33 2.87
N SER A 63 2.08 -4.80 2.53
CA SER A 63 1.15 -5.40 1.59
C SER A 63 0.24 -4.32 1.02
N LEU A 64 0.05 -4.33 -0.29
CA LEU A 64 -0.80 -3.40 -1.01
C LEU A 64 -1.94 -4.16 -1.69
N LEU A 65 -3.18 -3.75 -1.45
CA LEU A 65 -4.34 -4.23 -2.19
C LEU A 65 -4.67 -3.24 -3.30
N VAL A 66 -4.67 -3.71 -4.53
CA VAL A 66 -5.10 -2.98 -5.72
C VAL A 66 -6.52 -3.43 -6.05
N HIS A 67 -7.47 -2.52 -5.94
CA HIS A 67 -8.85 -2.77 -6.33
C HIS A 67 -9.18 -2.02 -7.62
N TYR A 68 -9.63 -2.74 -8.62
CA TYR A 68 -10.05 -2.20 -9.91
C TYR A 68 -11.24 -3.00 -10.43
N LYS A 69 -12.40 -2.37 -10.58
CA LYS A 69 -13.67 -3.03 -10.92
C LYS A 69 -13.96 -4.19 -9.93
N ASN A 70 -14.09 -5.41 -10.42
CA ASN A 70 -14.35 -6.61 -9.61
C ASN A 70 -13.06 -7.36 -9.22
N THR A 71 -11.88 -6.77 -9.49
CA THR A 71 -10.59 -7.42 -9.25
C THR A 71 -9.92 -6.84 -8.00
N ARG A 72 -9.41 -7.72 -7.14
CA ARG A 72 -8.71 -7.41 -5.88
C ARG A 72 -7.36 -8.09 -5.90
N ILE A 73 -6.30 -7.39 -6.25
CA ILE A 73 -4.94 -7.96 -6.35
C ILE A 73 -4.15 -7.54 -5.12
N MET A 74 -3.68 -8.53 -4.35
CA MET A 74 -2.80 -8.31 -3.22
C MET A 74 -1.34 -8.38 -3.69
N ILE A 75 -0.58 -7.32 -3.50
CA ILE A 75 0.86 -7.32 -3.77
C ILE A 75 1.58 -7.52 -2.45
N ASP A 76 2.34 -8.60 -2.35
CA ASP A 76 3.03 -9.12 -1.18
C ASP A 76 2.09 -9.53 -0.02
N CYS A 77 2.49 -10.59 0.67
CA CYS A 77 1.78 -11.16 1.82
C CYS A 77 2.79 -11.82 2.78
N GLY A 78 3.49 -11.01 3.57
CA GLY A 78 4.47 -11.51 4.53
C GLY A 78 3.88 -12.32 5.68
N ALA A 79 4.73 -12.72 6.65
CA ALA A 79 4.37 -13.63 7.74
C ALA A 79 3.14 -13.19 8.56
N ASP A 80 2.90 -11.88 8.71
CA ASP A 80 1.71 -11.37 9.42
C ASP A 80 0.39 -11.67 8.69
N TRP A 81 0.45 -12.20 7.46
CA TRP A 81 -0.73 -12.56 6.63
C TRP A 81 -1.01 -14.06 6.65
N LEU A 82 -0.19 -14.86 7.33
CA LEU A 82 -0.43 -16.30 7.50
C LEU A 82 -1.80 -16.54 8.13
N GLY A 83 -2.61 -17.41 7.54
CA GLY A 83 -3.99 -17.68 7.95
C GLY A 83 -4.99 -16.53 7.70
N GLN A 84 -4.56 -15.36 7.17
CA GLN A 84 -5.42 -14.19 6.97
C GLN A 84 -5.86 -13.96 5.51
N LEU A 85 -5.26 -14.66 4.55
CA LEU A 85 -5.48 -14.41 3.12
C LEU A 85 -6.93 -14.57 2.69
N ARG A 86 -7.67 -15.54 3.27
CA ARG A 86 -9.10 -15.73 2.97
C ARG A 86 -9.96 -14.53 3.41
N ALA A 87 -9.63 -13.89 4.53
CA ALA A 87 -10.35 -12.71 5.01
C ALA A 87 -10.09 -11.47 4.14
N VAL A 88 -8.90 -11.35 3.53
CA VAL A 88 -8.61 -10.31 2.53
C VAL A 88 -9.40 -10.57 1.25
N ALA A 89 -9.70 -11.84 0.92
CA ALA A 89 -10.38 -12.27 -0.30
C ALA A 89 -9.76 -11.70 -1.60
N PRO A 90 -8.43 -11.86 -1.82
CA PRO A 90 -7.82 -11.44 -3.07
C PRO A 90 -8.26 -12.36 -4.22
N THR A 91 -8.43 -11.79 -5.41
CA THR A 91 -8.65 -12.56 -6.65
C THR A 91 -7.34 -13.04 -7.27
N ALA A 92 -6.22 -12.41 -6.90
CA ALA A 92 -4.86 -12.81 -7.25
C ALA A 92 -3.87 -12.25 -6.23
N ILE A 93 -2.71 -12.92 -6.08
CA ILE A 93 -1.57 -12.43 -5.31
C ILE A 93 -0.38 -12.24 -6.26
N VAL A 94 0.32 -11.13 -6.14
CA VAL A 94 1.53 -10.81 -6.91
C VAL A 94 2.67 -10.59 -5.93
N LEU A 95 3.84 -11.22 -6.12
CA LEU A 95 4.96 -11.10 -5.20
C LEU A 95 6.12 -10.31 -5.81
N THR A 96 6.67 -9.37 -5.06
CA THR A 96 7.88 -8.63 -5.45
C THR A 96 9.13 -9.51 -5.32
N HIS A 97 9.24 -10.28 -4.24
CA HIS A 97 10.35 -11.21 -3.97
C HIS A 97 10.01 -12.19 -2.82
N ALA A 98 10.94 -13.10 -2.52
CA ALA A 98 10.70 -14.24 -1.62
C ALA A 98 11.18 -14.03 -0.18
N HIS A 99 11.42 -12.81 0.31
CA HIS A 99 11.70 -12.61 1.71
C HIS A 99 10.48 -12.94 2.59
N PRO A 100 10.68 -13.40 3.85
CA PRO A 100 9.58 -13.83 4.71
C PRO A 100 8.53 -12.76 4.97
N ASP A 101 8.92 -11.51 5.08
CA ASP A 101 8.03 -10.35 5.27
C ASP A 101 7.24 -9.96 4.02
N HIS A 102 7.51 -10.62 2.87
CA HIS A 102 6.76 -10.43 1.61
C HIS A 102 6.01 -11.68 1.14
N ALA A 103 6.44 -12.90 1.54
CA ALA A 103 5.89 -14.13 0.97
C ALA A 103 5.45 -15.18 1.98
N SER A 104 5.84 -15.11 3.27
CA SER A 104 5.55 -16.20 4.23
C SER A 104 4.06 -16.35 4.60
N GLY A 105 3.20 -15.41 4.23
CA GLY A 105 1.76 -15.61 4.31
C GLY A 105 1.24 -16.75 3.43
N LEU A 106 2.05 -17.19 2.45
CA LEU A 106 1.76 -18.33 1.56
C LEU A 106 2.26 -19.68 2.08
N ALA A 107 2.85 -19.75 3.28
CA ALA A 107 3.44 -21.00 3.80
C ALA A 107 2.42 -22.13 3.95
N GLU A 108 1.13 -21.83 4.11
CA GLU A 108 0.01 -22.79 4.14
C GLU A 108 -0.76 -22.84 2.80
N GLY A 109 -0.23 -22.22 1.74
CA GLY A 109 -0.86 -22.12 0.43
C GLY A 109 -1.55 -20.79 0.15
N ALA A 110 -2.19 -20.70 -1.00
CA ALA A 110 -2.90 -19.51 -1.45
C ALA A 110 -4.36 -19.81 -1.78
N PRO A 111 -5.30 -18.88 -1.49
CA PRO A 111 -6.71 -19.04 -1.85
C PRO A 111 -7.01 -18.71 -3.32
N CYS A 112 -6.05 -18.20 -4.07
CA CYS A 112 -6.19 -17.69 -5.43
C CYS A 112 -4.87 -17.84 -6.19
N PRO A 113 -4.82 -17.59 -7.52
CA PRO A 113 -3.59 -17.61 -8.32
C PRO A 113 -2.49 -16.71 -7.76
N VAL A 114 -1.24 -17.19 -7.79
CA VAL A 114 -0.05 -16.46 -7.35
C VAL A 114 0.86 -16.17 -8.54
N TYR A 115 1.20 -14.91 -8.71
CA TYR A 115 2.05 -14.42 -9.80
C TYR A 115 3.38 -13.92 -9.23
N ALA A 116 4.49 -14.42 -9.78
CA ALA A 116 5.83 -13.93 -9.40
C ALA A 116 6.86 -14.24 -10.49
N THR A 117 8.08 -13.71 -10.36
CA THR A 117 9.19 -14.10 -11.23
C THR A 117 9.57 -15.56 -11.00
N LYS A 118 10.27 -16.17 -11.99
CA LYS A 118 10.78 -17.53 -11.88
C LYS A 118 11.64 -17.71 -10.62
N GLU A 119 12.50 -16.75 -10.36
CA GLU A 119 13.43 -16.75 -9.23
C GLU A 119 12.65 -16.78 -7.89
N THR A 120 11.63 -15.96 -7.78
CA THR A 120 10.76 -15.91 -6.58
C THR A 120 10.00 -17.23 -6.40
N LEU A 121 9.37 -17.77 -7.45
CA LEU A 121 8.64 -19.06 -7.39
C LEU A 121 9.58 -20.21 -7.02
N ASN A 122 10.80 -20.24 -7.56
CA ASN A 122 11.78 -21.26 -7.23
C ASN A 122 12.17 -21.23 -5.74
N LEU A 123 12.30 -20.04 -5.14
CA LEU A 123 12.60 -19.90 -3.71
C LEU A 123 11.42 -20.35 -2.83
N LEU A 124 10.20 -20.27 -3.33
CA LEU A 124 8.98 -20.67 -2.64
C LEU A 124 8.52 -22.11 -2.97
N HIS A 125 9.37 -22.93 -3.59
CA HIS A 125 9.01 -24.29 -4.06
C HIS A 125 8.47 -25.23 -2.94
N ARG A 126 8.77 -24.94 -1.66
CA ARG A 126 8.26 -25.70 -0.50
C ARG A 126 6.87 -25.25 -0.03
N TYR A 127 6.37 -24.12 -0.53
CA TYR A 127 5.04 -23.65 -0.17
C TYR A 127 3.97 -24.35 -1.04
N PRO A 128 2.85 -24.80 -0.46
CA PRO A 128 1.83 -25.56 -1.18
C PRO A 128 0.95 -24.65 -2.04
N ILE A 129 1.56 -23.85 -2.93
CA ILE A 129 0.87 -22.95 -3.85
C ILE A 129 0.48 -23.77 -5.08
N ARG A 130 -0.82 -24.03 -5.25
CA ARG A 130 -1.34 -24.90 -6.32
C ARG A 130 -1.38 -24.23 -7.69
N ASP A 131 -1.74 -22.94 -7.71
CA ASP A 131 -1.91 -22.15 -8.94
C ASP A 131 -0.84 -21.06 -9.02
N GLN A 132 0.21 -21.32 -9.80
CA GLN A 132 1.38 -20.45 -9.92
C GLN A 132 1.54 -19.96 -11.35
N HIS A 133 1.71 -18.64 -11.50
CA HIS A 133 1.93 -17.98 -12.78
C HIS A 133 3.25 -17.23 -12.80
N ARG A 134 4.06 -17.52 -13.80
CA ARG A 134 5.36 -16.90 -13.98
C ARG A 134 5.26 -15.56 -14.69
N LEU A 135 5.80 -14.51 -14.06
CA LEU A 135 6.00 -13.22 -14.68
C LEU A 135 7.40 -13.10 -15.28
N ALA A 136 7.49 -12.78 -16.56
CA ALA A 136 8.76 -12.51 -17.22
C ALA A 136 9.13 -11.03 -17.00
N LEU A 137 10.42 -10.78 -16.73
CA LEU A 137 10.93 -9.42 -16.56
C LEU A 137 10.69 -8.59 -17.82
N ARG A 138 10.29 -7.32 -17.65
CA ARG A 138 10.03 -6.34 -18.72
C ARG A 138 8.95 -6.79 -19.72
N LYS A 139 8.11 -7.72 -19.32
CA LYS A 139 6.93 -8.13 -20.08
C LYS A 139 5.67 -7.75 -19.31
N CYS A 140 4.73 -7.16 -20.04
CA CYS A 140 3.45 -6.78 -19.46
C CYS A 140 2.50 -7.98 -19.41
N VAL A 141 1.89 -8.22 -18.26
CA VAL A 141 0.85 -9.22 -18.04
C VAL A 141 -0.40 -8.52 -17.52
N THR A 142 -1.57 -8.92 -17.98
CA THR A 142 -2.85 -8.38 -17.50
C THR A 142 -3.52 -9.40 -16.57
N ILE A 143 -3.83 -8.98 -15.36
CA ILE A 143 -4.50 -9.77 -14.32
C ILE A 143 -5.78 -9.03 -13.95
N GLY A 144 -6.95 -9.59 -14.27
CA GLY A 144 -8.25 -8.97 -13.95
C GLY A 144 -8.43 -7.53 -14.46
N GLY A 145 -7.83 -7.19 -15.61
CA GLY A 145 -7.89 -5.85 -16.20
C GLY A 145 -6.82 -4.88 -15.68
N VAL A 146 -5.98 -5.29 -14.74
CA VAL A 146 -4.82 -4.53 -14.25
C VAL A 146 -3.54 -5.05 -14.92
N ARG A 147 -2.75 -4.16 -15.49
CA ARG A 147 -1.50 -4.48 -16.18
C ARG A 147 -0.32 -4.40 -15.20
N PHE A 148 0.51 -5.42 -15.21
CA PHE A 148 1.72 -5.51 -14.41
C PHE A 148 2.94 -5.68 -15.31
N GLU A 149 3.98 -4.90 -15.08
CA GLU A 149 5.31 -5.09 -15.68
C GLU A 149 6.34 -5.22 -14.56
N ALA A 150 7.02 -6.36 -14.47
CA ALA A 150 8.05 -6.63 -13.48
C ALA A 150 9.39 -6.04 -13.93
N LEU A 151 9.92 -5.08 -13.18
CA LEU A 151 11.21 -4.44 -13.44
C LEU A 151 12.21 -4.80 -12.33
N PRO A 152 13.42 -5.30 -12.67
CA PRO A 152 14.39 -5.70 -11.67
C PRO A 152 14.89 -4.50 -10.87
N VAL A 153 14.91 -4.63 -9.54
CA VAL A 153 15.49 -3.66 -8.62
C VAL A 153 16.64 -4.29 -7.84
N ARG A 154 17.60 -3.47 -7.39
CA ARG A 154 18.62 -3.94 -6.45
C ARG A 154 18.07 -3.87 -5.05
N HIS A 155 18.10 -4.99 -4.33
CA HIS A 155 17.69 -5.10 -2.94
C HIS A 155 18.42 -6.24 -2.24
N SER A 156 18.36 -7.46 -2.78
CA SER A 156 18.93 -8.68 -2.19
C SER A 156 19.54 -9.57 -3.25
N ILE A 157 20.63 -10.27 -2.89
CA ILE A 157 21.22 -11.32 -3.73
C ILE A 157 20.49 -12.65 -3.51
N ARG A 158 20.04 -12.91 -2.26
CA ARG A 158 19.41 -14.20 -1.90
C ARG A 158 17.96 -14.29 -2.38
N ALA A 159 17.29 -13.17 -2.47
CA ALA A 159 15.93 -13.05 -2.97
C ALA A 159 15.88 -11.90 -3.99
N PRO A 160 16.20 -12.17 -5.27
CA PRO A 160 16.12 -11.15 -6.32
C PRO A 160 14.75 -10.50 -6.35
N ALA A 161 14.74 -9.16 -6.27
CA ALA A 161 13.50 -8.40 -6.15
C ALA A 161 13.15 -7.68 -7.45
N VAL A 162 11.84 -7.44 -7.62
CA VAL A 162 11.30 -6.60 -8.67
C VAL A 162 10.44 -5.48 -8.07
N GLY A 163 10.43 -4.34 -8.75
CA GLY A 163 9.34 -3.38 -8.62
C GLY A 163 8.32 -3.63 -9.73
N TYR A 164 7.08 -3.28 -9.49
CA TYR A 164 6.01 -3.40 -10.47
C TYR A 164 5.58 -2.03 -10.98
N ARG A 165 5.64 -1.85 -12.30
CA ARG A 165 4.86 -0.83 -12.97
C ARG A 165 3.46 -1.36 -13.18
N VAL A 166 2.47 -0.71 -12.57
CA VAL A 166 1.07 -1.14 -12.55
C VAL A 166 0.22 -0.09 -13.22
N SER A 167 -0.71 -0.49 -14.08
CA SER A 167 -1.66 0.43 -14.70
C SER A 167 -3.03 -0.20 -14.92
N ALA A 168 -4.06 0.60 -14.74
CA ALA A 168 -5.43 0.26 -15.09
C ALA A 168 -6.22 1.55 -15.39
N GLY A 169 -7.12 1.52 -16.37
CA GLY A 169 -7.75 2.73 -16.86
C GLY A 169 -6.70 3.75 -17.30
N ASN A 170 -6.82 4.99 -16.82
CA ASN A 170 -5.92 6.11 -17.14
C ASN A 170 -4.88 6.35 -16.01
N CYS A 171 -4.69 5.40 -15.11
CA CYS A 171 -3.83 5.56 -13.95
C CYS A 171 -2.70 4.57 -13.95
N SER A 172 -1.55 4.99 -13.43
CA SER A 172 -0.37 4.17 -13.31
C SER A 172 0.45 4.50 -12.06
N PHE A 173 1.06 3.49 -11.47
CA PHE A 173 1.98 3.67 -10.37
C PHE A 173 3.15 2.70 -10.47
N PHE A 174 4.23 3.01 -9.77
CA PHE A 174 5.35 2.07 -9.56
C PHE A 174 5.40 1.67 -8.09
N TYR A 175 5.40 0.37 -7.81
CA TYR A 175 5.46 -0.19 -6.47
C TYR A 175 6.79 -0.93 -6.27
N SER A 176 7.60 -0.46 -5.35
CA SER A 176 8.87 -1.08 -4.96
C SER A 176 9.10 -0.86 -3.46
N PRO A 177 8.54 -1.71 -2.59
CA PRO A 177 8.62 -1.54 -1.15
C PRO A 177 10.03 -1.74 -0.61
N ASP A 178 10.86 -2.51 -1.33
CA ASP A 178 12.24 -2.83 -1.01
C ASP A 178 13.16 -2.48 -2.16
N VAL A 179 13.99 -1.46 -2.00
CA VAL A 179 14.89 -1.01 -3.05
C VAL A 179 16.16 -0.36 -2.53
N ALA A 180 17.31 -0.87 -2.93
CA ALA A 180 18.60 -0.22 -2.73
C ALA A 180 19.01 0.67 -3.93
N GLU A 181 18.65 0.25 -5.14
CA GLU A 181 18.98 0.98 -6.37
C GLU A 181 17.97 0.68 -7.48
N LEU A 182 17.61 1.73 -8.20
CA LEU A 182 16.87 1.68 -9.45
C LEU A 182 17.80 2.05 -10.60
N ARG A 183 18.27 1.05 -11.38
CA ARG A 183 19.29 1.26 -12.41
C ARG A 183 18.86 2.18 -13.54
N ASN A 184 17.64 2.04 -14.01
CA ASN A 184 17.06 2.87 -15.06
C ASN A 184 15.80 3.56 -14.54
N VAL A 185 16.01 4.69 -13.89
CA VAL A 185 14.95 5.47 -13.25
C VAL A 185 13.90 5.92 -14.27
N LEU A 186 14.32 6.44 -15.43
CA LEU A 186 13.39 6.93 -16.44
C LEU A 186 12.53 5.81 -17.04
N ALA A 187 13.12 4.64 -17.30
CA ALA A 187 12.35 3.49 -17.80
C ALA A 187 11.35 2.96 -16.77
N ALA A 188 11.69 3.02 -15.46
CA ALA A 188 10.82 2.54 -14.41
C ALA A 188 9.74 3.57 -14.04
N LEU A 189 10.09 4.85 -13.92
CA LEU A 189 9.23 5.88 -13.34
C LEU A 189 8.67 6.88 -14.36
N GLY A 190 9.19 6.92 -15.59
CA GLY A 190 8.71 7.89 -16.60
C GLY A 190 7.22 7.72 -16.90
N GLY A 191 6.43 8.80 -16.76
CA GLY A 191 5.01 8.82 -17.07
C GLY A 191 4.09 8.08 -16.10
N ILE A 192 4.54 7.72 -14.89
CA ILE A 192 3.66 7.21 -13.83
C ILE A 192 3.05 8.36 -13.03
N ASP A 193 1.89 8.12 -12.45
CA ASP A 193 1.17 9.10 -11.63
C ASP A 193 1.70 9.16 -10.20
N ILE A 194 2.07 8.01 -9.62
CA ILE A 194 2.49 7.88 -8.23
C ILE A 194 3.63 6.87 -8.10
N TYR A 195 4.64 7.22 -7.32
CA TYR A 195 5.67 6.31 -6.85
C TYR A 195 5.31 5.78 -5.46
N ILE A 196 5.36 4.46 -5.27
CA ILE A 196 5.16 3.81 -3.97
C ILE A 196 6.45 3.08 -3.63
N GLY A 197 7.21 3.64 -2.68
CA GLY A 197 8.58 3.25 -2.40
C GLY A 197 8.86 2.76 -1.00
N ASP A 198 10.14 2.57 -0.74
CA ASP A 198 10.74 2.00 0.45
C ASP A 198 10.88 3.06 1.57
N GLY A 199 10.21 2.81 2.71
CA GLY A 199 10.25 3.62 3.91
C GLY A 199 11.18 3.11 5.01
N ALA A 200 12.12 2.20 4.71
CA ALA A 200 13.00 1.64 5.72
C ALA A 200 13.84 2.71 6.44
N THR A 201 14.21 3.77 5.73
CA THR A 201 14.98 4.89 6.28
C THR A 201 14.70 6.21 5.56
N MET A 202 14.72 7.32 6.31
CA MET A 202 14.42 8.64 5.74
C MET A 202 15.61 9.29 5.04
N ARG A 203 16.77 9.37 5.70
CA ARG A 203 17.96 10.10 5.22
C ARG A 203 19.20 9.23 5.15
N ARG A 204 19.40 8.32 6.10
CA ARG A 204 20.63 7.53 6.19
C ARG A 204 20.52 6.30 5.29
N PRO A 205 21.41 6.10 4.32
CA PRO A 205 21.40 4.90 3.49
C PRO A 205 21.60 3.63 4.33
N MET A 206 20.77 2.63 4.11
CA MET A 206 20.92 1.28 4.65
C MET A 206 21.37 0.33 3.53
N VAL A 207 22.37 0.76 2.77
CA VAL A 207 22.89 0.02 1.63
C VAL A 207 24.34 -0.43 1.89
N ARG A 208 24.68 -1.60 1.36
CA ARG A 208 26.05 -2.13 1.34
C ARG A 208 26.34 -2.79 0.00
N LYS A 209 27.61 -2.88 -0.36
CA LYS A 209 28.05 -3.59 -1.55
C LYS A 209 28.47 -5.01 -1.18
N LYS A 210 27.92 -6.01 -1.87
CA LYS A 210 28.29 -7.42 -1.73
C LYS A 210 28.44 -8.03 -3.12
N ASN A 211 29.59 -8.65 -3.41
CA ASN A 211 29.90 -9.21 -4.74
C ASN A 211 29.58 -8.25 -5.89
N GLY A 212 30.02 -6.98 -5.76
CA GLY A 212 29.77 -5.95 -6.78
C GLY A 212 28.33 -5.42 -6.86
N THR A 213 27.37 -5.97 -6.10
CA THR A 213 25.96 -5.62 -6.13
C THR A 213 25.58 -4.81 -4.89
N LEU A 214 24.84 -3.72 -5.08
CA LEU A 214 24.21 -2.99 -3.97
C LEU A 214 23.05 -3.81 -3.43
N ILE A 215 22.97 -3.92 -2.10
CA ILE A 215 21.90 -4.59 -1.37
C ILE A 215 21.46 -3.73 -0.18
N GLY A 216 20.22 -3.91 0.28
CA GLY A 216 19.63 -3.16 1.36
C GLY A 216 18.56 -2.18 0.88
N HIS A 217 18.50 -0.97 1.50
CA HIS A 217 17.41 -0.01 1.32
C HIS A 217 17.96 1.39 1.07
N ALA A 218 17.52 2.01 -0.03
CA ALA A 218 17.79 3.43 -0.33
C ALA A 218 16.98 4.32 0.62
N PRO A 219 17.53 5.44 1.10
CA PRO A 219 16.75 6.38 1.90
C PRO A 219 15.67 7.06 1.06
N ILE A 220 14.62 7.53 1.73
CA ILE A 220 13.52 8.30 1.11
C ILE A 220 14.09 9.46 0.28
N THR A 221 15.11 10.17 0.78
CA THR A 221 15.75 11.28 0.05
C THR A 221 16.30 10.86 -1.33
N SER A 222 16.96 9.71 -1.43
CA SER A 222 17.45 9.22 -2.72
C SER A 222 16.31 8.86 -3.68
N GLN A 223 15.25 8.26 -3.15
CA GLN A 223 14.07 7.88 -3.94
C GLN A 223 13.30 9.12 -4.43
N LEU A 224 13.22 10.18 -3.62
CA LEU A 224 12.66 11.47 -4.04
C LEU A 224 13.47 12.08 -5.18
N GLY A 225 14.80 11.99 -5.16
CA GLY A 225 15.64 12.40 -6.27
C GLY A 225 15.41 11.55 -7.55
N TRP A 226 14.97 10.28 -7.43
CA TRP A 226 14.54 9.51 -8.60
C TRP A 226 13.21 10.04 -9.15
N CYS A 227 12.26 10.36 -8.27
CA CYS A 227 10.98 10.94 -8.66
C CYS A 227 11.17 12.28 -9.38
N GLU A 228 11.99 13.17 -8.82
CA GLU A 228 12.33 14.46 -9.41
C GLU A 228 12.87 14.29 -10.85
N ARG A 229 13.90 13.46 -11.05
CA ARG A 229 14.49 13.19 -12.38
C ARG A 229 13.51 12.60 -13.38
N ALA A 230 12.53 11.82 -12.91
CA ALA A 230 11.50 11.20 -13.76
C ALA A 230 10.25 12.04 -13.93
N GLY A 231 10.17 13.23 -13.32
CA GLY A 231 8.98 14.10 -13.35
C GLY A 231 7.79 13.59 -12.53
N VAL A 232 8.00 12.62 -11.61
CA VAL A 232 6.95 12.08 -10.74
C VAL A 232 6.69 13.03 -9.59
N ARG A 233 5.47 13.54 -9.50
CA ARG A 233 5.09 14.59 -8.53
C ARG A 233 4.50 14.07 -7.23
N ARG A 234 4.25 12.76 -7.10
CA ARG A 234 3.60 12.16 -5.93
C ARG A 234 4.33 10.90 -5.51
N ALA A 235 4.62 10.80 -4.21
CA ALA A 235 5.26 9.62 -3.65
C ALA A 235 4.61 9.19 -2.33
N ILE A 236 4.49 7.89 -2.12
CA ILE A 236 4.05 7.28 -0.87
C ILE A 236 5.11 6.27 -0.45
N PHE A 237 5.52 6.30 0.81
CA PHE A 237 6.50 5.38 1.33
C PHE A 237 5.84 4.37 2.27
N THR A 238 6.06 3.10 1.99
CA THR A 238 5.63 1.92 2.78
C THR A 238 6.86 1.16 3.27
N HIS A 239 6.73 -0.06 3.77
CA HIS A 239 7.85 -0.84 4.29
C HIS A 239 8.66 -0.09 5.37
N CYS A 240 7.93 0.51 6.32
CA CYS A 240 8.47 1.47 7.28
C CYS A 240 9.45 0.82 8.24
N GLY A 241 10.65 1.40 8.35
CA GLY A 241 11.68 0.99 9.30
C GLY A 241 11.48 1.56 10.70
N SER A 242 12.38 1.18 11.61
CA SER A 242 12.25 1.45 13.04
C SER A 242 12.12 2.93 13.40
N SER A 243 12.78 3.83 12.69
CA SER A 243 12.72 5.28 12.95
C SER A 243 11.33 5.86 12.65
N ILE A 244 10.66 5.35 11.63
CA ILE A 244 9.30 5.76 11.25
C ILE A 244 8.28 5.13 12.20
N VAL A 245 8.40 3.80 12.46
CA VAL A 245 7.44 3.06 13.27
C VAL A 245 7.43 3.49 14.74
N ARG A 246 8.59 3.91 15.31
CA ARG A 246 8.72 4.45 16.68
C ARG A 246 8.41 5.93 16.77
N GLY A 247 8.56 6.65 15.67
CA GLY A 247 8.46 8.11 15.65
C GLY A 247 7.03 8.59 15.91
N ASP A 248 6.93 9.83 16.41
CA ASP A 248 5.65 10.52 16.39
C ASP A 248 5.16 10.70 14.96
N SER A 249 3.97 10.19 14.67
CA SER A 249 3.46 10.11 13.31
C SER A 249 3.28 11.48 12.63
N ARG A 250 2.98 12.53 13.41
CA ARG A 250 2.83 13.90 12.89
C ARG A 250 4.19 14.49 12.52
N GLN A 251 5.21 14.23 13.36
CA GLN A 251 6.58 14.67 13.09
C GLN A 251 7.18 13.94 11.90
N VAL A 252 7.00 12.61 11.81
CA VAL A 252 7.46 11.80 10.68
C VAL A 252 6.83 12.30 9.38
N GLU A 253 5.51 12.50 9.37
CA GLU A 253 4.78 13.00 8.21
C GLU A 253 5.28 14.40 7.81
N LYS A 254 5.47 15.31 8.78
CA LYS A 254 6.03 16.65 8.53
C LYS A 254 7.41 16.57 7.89
N ILE A 255 8.31 15.72 8.41
CA ILE A 255 9.68 15.53 7.87
C ILE A 255 9.60 15.02 6.43
N VAL A 256 8.81 13.98 6.16
CA VAL A 256 8.72 13.39 4.82
C VAL A 256 8.13 14.38 3.81
N ARG A 257 7.14 15.16 4.21
CA ARG A 257 6.59 16.24 3.36
C ARG A 257 7.63 17.30 3.03
N LEU A 258 8.43 17.73 4.01
CA LEU A 258 9.52 18.71 3.78
C LEU A 258 10.57 18.15 2.83
N LEU A 259 10.98 16.87 3.02
CA LEU A 259 11.88 16.19 2.08
C LEU A 259 11.30 16.14 0.67
N GLY A 260 10.02 15.84 0.55
CA GLY A 260 9.33 15.86 -0.73
C GLY A 260 9.35 17.23 -1.40
N LEU A 261 9.11 18.30 -0.63
CA LEU A 261 9.15 19.69 -1.13
C LEU A 261 10.52 20.08 -1.69
N GLU A 262 11.61 19.63 -1.07
CA GLU A 262 12.99 19.84 -1.56
C GLU A 262 13.20 19.30 -2.98
N HIS A 263 12.41 18.29 -3.40
CA HIS A 263 12.47 17.63 -4.71
C HIS A 263 11.24 17.90 -5.61
N GLY A 264 10.36 18.83 -5.22
CA GLY A 264 9.13 19.09 -5.97
C GLY A 264 8.13 17.93 -5.99
N VAL A 265 8.13 17.08 -4.95
CA VAL A 265 7.29 15.87 -4.83
C VAL A 265 6.38 15.98 -3.61
N ASP A 266 5.06 15.80 -3.77
CA ASP A 266 4.15 15.63 -2.64
C ASP A 266 4.34 14.21 -2.07
N ALA A 267 5.07 14.13 -0.96
CA ALA A 267 5.50 12.88 -0.34
C ALA A 267 4.75 12.59 0.97
N ARG A 268 4.36 11.32 1.18
CA ARG A 268 3.60 10.85 2.34
C ARG A 268 4.15 9.51 2.86
N ILE A 269 3.83 9.21 4.13
CA ILE A 269 4.00 7.89 4.70
C ILE A 269 2.66 7.14 4.69
N ALA A 270 2.67 5.92 4.16
CA ALA A 270 1.53 5.03 4.27
C ALA A 270 1.37 4.52 5.71
N TYR A 271 0.16 4.11 6.06
CA TYR A 271 -0.16 3.41 7.32
C TYR A 271 -1.17 2.31 7.07
N ASP A 272 -1.24 1.34 7.97
CA ASP A 272 -2.14 0.19 7.85
C ASP A 272 -3.60 0.66 7.77
N GLY A 273 -4.30 0.25 6.72
CA GLY A 273 -5.68 0.63 6.43
C GLY A 273 -5.84 1.93 5.63
N LEU A 274 -4.76 2.62 5.26
CA LEU A 274 -4.86 3.77 4.36
C LEU A 274 -5.42 3.33 3.01
N THR A 275 -6.54 3.91 2.62
CA THR A 275 -7.19 3.69 1.32
C THR A 275 -7.21 4.98 0.52
N LEU A 276 -6.80 4.90 -0.75
CA LEU A 276 -6.69 6.04 -1.65
C LEU A 276 -7.24 5.70 -3.02
N PRO A 277 -8.24 6.46 -3.53
CA PRO A 277 -8.57 6.40 -4.94
C PRO A 277 -7.47 7.07 -5.75
N ILE A 278 -6.99 6.41 -6.79
CA ILE A 278 -5.97 6.93 -7.68
C ILE A 278 -6.62 7.22 -9.03
N ASP A 279 -6.65 8.49 -9.39
CA ASP A 279 -7.03 8.99 -10.70
C ASP A 279 -6.02 10.05 -11.16
N PRO A 280 -6.01 10.47 -12.45
CA PRO A 280 -5.05 11.45 -12.94
C PRO A 280 -5.10 12.80 -12.20
N ASN A 281 -6.24 13.15 -11.61
CA ASN A 281 -6.46 14.38 -10.88
C ASN A 281 -6.30 14.23 -9.37
N PHE A 282 -5.99 13.02 -8.90
CA PHE A 282 -5.82 12.74 -7.47
C PHE A 282 -4.83 13.72 -6.83
N ARG A 283 -5.19 14.23 -5.65
CA ARG A 283 -4.33 15.06 -4.79
C ARG A 283 -4.44 14.56 -3.36
N PHE A 284 -3.34 14.55 -2.64
CA PHE A 284 -3.41 14.28 -1.21
C PHE A 284 -4.15 15.40 -0.49
N ALA A 285 -4.99 15.06 0.48
CA ALA A 285 -5.67 16.04 1.32
C ALA A 285 -4.63 16.90 2.05
N GLY A 286 -4.81 18.25 2.03
CA GLY A 286 -3.87 19.20 2.63
C GLY A 286 -2.58 19.42 1.85
N ALA A 287 -2.55 19.10 0.54
CA ALA A 287 -1.47 19.48 -0.36
C ALA A 287 -1.31 21.01 -0.39
N VAL A 288 -0.08 21.50 -0.29
CA VAL A 288 0.22 22.93 -0.37
C VAL A 288 -0.16 23.43 -1.75
N ARG A 289 -1.09 24.39 -1.83
CA ARG A 289 -1.38 25.13 -3.08
C ARG A 289 -0.15 25.96 -3.42
N GLY A 290 0.53 25.69 -4.52
CA GLY A 290 1.61 26.56 -4.98
C GLY A 290 2.80 25.86 -5.62
N TYR A 291 2.62 24.79 -6.39
CA TYR A 291 3.67 24.41 -7.34
C TYR A 291 3.55 25.27 -8.60
N PRO A 292 4.56 26.06 -8.97
CA PRO A 292 4.57 26.71 -10.27
C PRO A 292 4.52 25.63 -11.35
N GLN A 293 3.57 25.76 -12.25
CA GLN A 293 3.56 24.98 -13.49
C GLN A 293 4.83 25.36 -14.25
N VAL A 294 5.84 24.49 -14.23
CA VAL A 294 6.97 24.62 -15.17
C VAL A 294 6.40 24.28 -16.53
N ALA A 295 6.16 25.32 -17.32
CA ALA A 295 5.78 25.17 -18.70
C ALA A 295 6.85 24.33 -19.41
N ASN A 296 6.46 23.22 -20.00
CA ASN A 296 7.29 22.46 -20.93
C ASN A 296 7.64 23.40 -22.11
N ARG A 297 8.89 23.77 -22.21
CA ARG A 297 9.51 24.25 -23.45
C ARG A 297 10.28 23.10 -24.09
#